data_b02128293edd135095a65cd58792a1c1
#
_entry.id   b02128293edd135095a65cd58792a1c1
#
_cell.length_a   1.000
_cell.length_b   1.000
_cell.length_c   1.000
_cell.angle_alpha   90.00
_cell.angle_beta   90.00
_cell.angle_gamma   90.00
#
_symmetry.space_group_name_H-M   'P 1'
#
loop_
_entity.id
_entity.type
_entity.pdbx_description
1 polymer ?
#
loop_
_entity_poly.entity_id
_entity_poly.type
_entity_poly.pdbx_seq_one_letter_code
_entity_poly.pdbx_strand_id
1 'polypeptide(L)'
;MRAHAVPATLRRLARDPVWLTLVVAIFVALGLFVAYPLVKVLLTSVRDGDAWTLEHYRIVAERKLYRNALVNSVAVGAIVGVVGTALGYLIAFVVTRTEVPAKRTLHLVSVLPIISPPFVTAVSILLLFGFNGLVTRHVPWLADSSIYGFRGVVLSQLLTFTPIAYLSLRGVLQSIDTTLEDASFNLGASRWQTFTRVTLPLSLPGIAGAFLVVFKDKAKMLPIYA
;
A
#
# COMPACT_ATOMS: atom_id res chain seq x y z
N MET A 1 -18.33 3.61 42.12
CA MET A 1 -17.33 4.38 41.36
C MET A 1 -15.96 3.76 41.57
N ARG A 2 -15.46 2.96 40.60
CA ARG A 2 -14.10 2.41 40.67
C ARG A 2 -13.14 3.46 40.11
N ALA A 3 -12.34 4.07 40.97
CA ALA A 3 -11.25 4.93 40.54
C ALA A 3 -10.31 4.11 39.65
N HIS A 4 -10.10 4.51 38.42
CA HIS A 4 -9.13 3.91 37.51
C HIS A 4 -7.75 4.11 38.09
N ALA A 5 -7.20 3.05 38.68
CA ALA A 5 -5.83 3.05 39.23
C ALA A 5 -4.88 3.31 38.03
N VAL A 6 -4.16 4.42 38.08
CA VAL A 6 -3.12 4.76 37.11
C VAL A 6 -2.12 3.59 37.09
N PRO A 7 -1.89 2.95 35.91
CA PRO A 7 -1.03 1.79 35.82
C PRO A 7 0.36 2.11 36.35
N ALA A 8 0.96 1.16 37.09
CA ALA A 8 2.23 1.31 37.79
C ALA A 8 3.38 1.80 36.91
N THR A 9 3.30 1.54 35.62
CA THR A 9 4.18 2.04 34.55
C THR A 9 4.14 3.56 34.38
N LEU A 10 2.96 4.18 34.47
CA LEU A 10 2.85 5.65 34.41
C LEU A 10 3.39 6.35 35.64
N ARG A 11 3.28 5.72 36.82
CA ARG A 11 3.89 6.26 38.08
C ARG A 11 5.42 6.17 38.06
N ARG A 12 5.99 5.15 37.40
CA ARG A 12 7.45 5.03 37.23
C ARG A 12 8.00 6.04 36.25
N LEU A 13 7.29 6.25 35.11
CA LEU A 13 7.61 7.29 34.13
C LEU A 13 7.61 8.70 34.72
N ALA A 14 6.65 9.01 35.60
CA ALA A 14 6.58 10.33 36.26
C ALA A 14 7.67 10.57 37.31
N ARG A 15 8.39 9.54 37.74
CA ARG A 15 9.46 9.64 38.75
C ARG A 15 10.86 9.82 38.14
N ASP A 16 11.04 9.51 36.87
CA ASP A 16 12.31 9.69 36.18
C ASP A 16 12.23 10.95 35.28
N PRO A 17 12.93 12.04 35.67
CA PRO A 17 12.84 13.31 34.95
C PRO A 17 13.32 13.21 33.50
N VAL A 18 14.22 12.28 33.18
CA VAL A 18 14.73 12.09 31.83
C VAL A 18 13.63 11.51 30.92
N TRP A 19 12.94 10.46 31.37
CA TRP A 19 11.85 9.86 30.62
C TRP A 19 10.66 10.82 30.44
N LEU A 20 10.33 11.56 31.50
CA LEU A 20 9.26 12.56 31.43
C LEU A 20 9.59 13.66 30.40
N THR A 21 10.83 14.17 30.43
CA THR A 21 11.27 15.19 29.46
C THR A 21 11.23 14.66 28.03
N LEU A 22 11.68 13.43 27.76
CA LEU A 22 11.63 12.81 26.46
C LEU A 22 10.18 12.64 25.96
N VAL A 23 9.29 12.15 26.81
CA VAL A 23 7.88 11.97 26.44
C VAL A 23 7.22 13.32 26.15
N VAL A 24 7.43 14.33 27.00
CA VAL A 24 6.90 15.68 26.76
C VAL A 24 7.47 16.28 25.47
N ALA A 25 8.77 16.14 25.24
CA ALA A 25 9.41 16.63 24.01
C ALA A 25 8.80 15.98 22.73
N ILE A 26 8.54 14.67 22.76
CA ILE A 26 7.89 13.95 21.68
C ILE A 26 6.46 14.47 21.47
N PHE A 27 5.66 14.64 22.53
CA PHE A 27 4.30 15.16 22.39
C PHE A 27 4.27 16.61 21.91
N VAL A 28 5.20 17.46 22.35
CA VAL A 28 5.34 18.83 21.87
C VAL A 28 5.73 18.81 20.38
N ALA A 29 6.69 17.99 20.00
CA ALA A 29 7.08 17.84 18.59
C ALA A 29 5.92 17.36 17.72
N LEU A 30 5.18 16.34 18.15
CA LEU A 30 3.97 15.85 17.45
C LEU A 30 2.88 16.95 17.38
N GLY A 31 2.67 17.68 18.47
CA GLY A 31 1.74 18.81 18.50
C GLY A 31 2.12 19.90 17.49
N LEU A 32 3.38 20.29 17.48
CA LEU A 32 3.88 21.39 16.65
C LEU A 32 4.01 20.99 15.17
N PHE A 33 4.57 19.81 14.88
CA PHE A 33 4.90 19.43 13.51
C PHE A 33 3.81 18.59 12.82
N VAL A 34 2.91 17.98 13.57
CA VAL A 34 1.83 17.15 13.00
C VAL A 34 0.46 17.76 13.28
N ALA A 35 0.09 17.94 14.55
CA ALA A 35 -1.26 18.39 14.90
C ALA A 35 -1.52 19.83 14.44
N TYR A 36 -0.60 20.76 14.68
CA TYR A 36 -0.78 22.17 14.29
C TYR A 36 -0.97 22.38 12.78
N PRO A 37 -0.13 21.82 11.87
CA PRO A 37 -0.35 21.94 10.43
C PRO A 37 -1.67 21.29 9.98
N LEU A 38 -2.03 20.14 10.54
CA LEU A 38 -3.30 19.47 10.22
C LEU A 38 -4.50 20.33 10.61
N VAL A 39 -4.52 20.86 11.83
CA VAL A 39 -5.58 21.75 12.30
C VAL A 39 -5.63 23.01 11.43
N LYS A 40 -4.48 23.60 11.09
CA LYS A 40 -4.42 24.78 10.24
C LYS A 40 -4.98 24.50 8.84
N VAL A 41 -4.63 23.38 8.21
CA VAL A 41 -5.20 22.96 6.92
C VAL A 41 -6.70 22.77 7.01
N LEU A 42 -7.20 22.09 8.05
CA LEU A 42 -8.63 21.89 8.26
C LEU A 42 -9.37 23.22 8.44
N LEU A 43 -8.83 24.14 9.24
CA LEU A 43 -9.42 25.46 9.43
C LEU A 43 -9.43 26.27 8.13
N THR A 44 -8.32 26.28 7.38
CA THR A 44 -8.23 26.98 6.10
C THR A 44 -9.18 26.38 5.05
N SER A 45 -9.45 25.08 5.09
CA SER A 45 -10.37 24.42 4.14
C SER A 45 -11.82 24.89 4.26
N VAL A 46 -12.22 25.34 5.45
CA VAL A 46 -13.58 25.84 5.74
C VAL A 46 -13.62 27.36 5.98
N ARG A 47 -12.54 28.07 5.70
CA ARG A 47 -12.42 29.50 5.95
C ARG A 47 -11.81 30.21 4.74
N ASP A 48 -12.42 31.31 4.32
CA ASP A 48 -11.89 32.24 3.32
C ASP A 48 -11.79 33.63 3.94
N GLY A 49 -10.56 34.05 4.26
CA GLY A 49 -10.34 35.22 5.09
C GLY A 49 -10.96 35.07 6.47
N ASP A 50 -11.88 35.96 6.84
CA ASP A 50 -12.58 35.93 8.12
C ASP A 50 -13.95 35.26 8.08
N ALA A 51 -14.42 34.83 6.90
CA ALA A 51 -15.72 34.17 6.71
C ALA A 51 -15.60 32.65 6.72
N TRP A 52 -16.57 31.99 7.35
CA TRP A 52 -16.73 30.53 7.23
C TRP A 52 -17.39 30.20 5.90
N THR A 53 -16.78 29.34 5.10
CA THR A 53 -17.29 28.97 3.79
C THR A 53 -17.00 27.52 3.44
N LEU A 54 -17.84 26.93 2.62
CA LEU A 54 -17.62 25.62 1.99
C LEU A 54 -17.30 25.78 0.50
N GLU A 55 -16.98 26.99 0.05
CA GLU A 55 -16.73 27.29 -1.38
C GLU A 55 -15.57 26.47 -1.93
N HIS A 56 -14.52 26.24 -1.15
CA HIS A 56 -13.40 25.39 -1.55
C HIS A 56 -13.86 23.97 -1.91
N TYR A 57 -14.79 23.39 -1.15
CA TYR A 57 -15.35 22.06 -1.43
C TYR A 57 -16.26 22.08 -2.65
N ARG A 58 -17.02 23.15 -2.83
CA ARG A 58 -17.84 23.37 -4.01
C ARG A 58 -16.99 23.46 -5.27
N ILE A 59 -15.90 24.24 -5.25
CA ILE A 59 -14.94 24.36 -6.35
C ILE A 59 -14.37 22.98 -6.72
N VAL A 60 -13.99 22.15 -5.73
CA VAL A 60 -13.49 20.80 -5.97
C VAL A 60 -14.56 19.91 -6.62
N ALA A 61 -15.82 20.03 -6.19
CA ALA A 61 -16.92 19.24 -6.73
C ALA A 61 -17.33 19.67 -8.16
N GLU A 62 -17.33 20.99 -8.44
CA GLU A 62 -17.80 21.56 -9.69
C GLU A 62 -16.75 21.55 -10.80
N ARG A 63 -15.46 21.77 -10.47
CA ARG A 63 -14.40 21.78 -11.47
C ARG A 63 -14.06 20.38 -11.96
N LYS A 64 -14.24 20.16 -13.25
CA LYS A 64 -13.97 18.90 -13.94
C LYS A 64 -12.53 18.39 -13.71
N LEU A 65 -11.57 19.31 -13.61
CA LEU A 65 -10.16 19.00 -13.36
C LEU A 65 -10.00 18.23 -12.04
N TYR A 66 -10.50 18.76 -10.92
CA TYR A 66 -10.37 18.13 -9.61
C TYR A 66 -11.15 16.82 -9.51
N ARG A 67 -12.35 16.78 -10.10
CA ARG A 67 -13.16 15.57 -10.15
C ARG A 67 -12.47 14.45 -10.95
N ASN A 68 -11.90 14.77 -12.11
CA ASN A 68 -11.14 13.81 -12.91
C ASN A 68 -9.89 13.33 -12.16
N ALA A 69 -9.14 14.23 -11.51
CA ALA A 69 -7.99 13.87 -10.69
C ALA A 69 -8.39 12.90 -9.56
N LEU A 70 -9.49 13.18 -8.86
CA LEU A 70 -10.01 12.30 -7.81
C LEU A 70 -10.37 10.90 -8.36
N VAL A 71 -11.15 10.86 -9.44
CA VAL A 71 -11.57 9.60 -10.08
C VAL A 71 -10.36 8.80 -10.56
N ASN A 72 -9.41 9.44 -11.23
CA ASN A 72 -8.20 8.79 -11.71
C ASN A 72 -7.36 8.26 -10.54
N SER A 73 -7.22 9.01 -9.46
CA SER A 73 -6.44 8.58 -8.28
C SER A 73 -7.09 7.38 -7.60
N VAL A 74 -8.41 7.38 -7.44
CA VAL A 74 -9.15 6.23 -6.89
C VAL A 74 -9.06 5.03 -7.83
N ALA A 75 -9.19 5.24 -9.14
CA ALA A 75 -9.08 4.17 -10.15
C ALA A 75 -7.68 3.54 -10.14
N VAL A 76 -6.61 4.36 -10.14
CA VAL A 76 -5.22 3.87 -10.00
C VAL A 76 -5.07 3.10 -8.70
N GLY A 77 -5.53 3.66 -7.58
CA GLY A 77 -5.47 3.00 -6.27
C GLY A 77 -6.17 1.64 -6.26
N ALA A 78 -7.38 1.57 -6.83
CA ALA A 78 -8.15 0.34 -6.90
C ALA A 78 -7.47 -0.71 -7.80
N ILE A 79 -7.02 -0.32 -9.00
CA ILE A 79 -6.35 -1.24 -9.94
C ILE A 79 -5.04 -1.76 -9.31
N VAL A 80 -4.19 -0.85 -8.80
CA VAL A 80 -2.92 -1.25 -8.19
C VAL A 80 -3.15 -2.05 -6.92
N GLY A 81 -4.14 -1.68 -6.11
CA GLY A 81 -4.54 -2.42 -4.91
C GLY A 81 -4.96 -3.85 -5.24
N VAL A 82 -5.88 -4.04 -6.18
CA VAL A 82 -6.37 -5.37 -6.55
C VAL A 82 -5.29 -6.18 -7.25
N VAL A 83 -4.72 -5.64 -8.34
CA VAL A 83 -3.75 -6.39 -9.17
C VAL A 83 -2.44 -6.62 -8.40
N GLY A 84 -1.92 -5.60 -7.70
CA GLY A 84 -0.68 -5.72 -6.91
C GLY A 84 -0.83 -6.70 -5.74
N THR A 85 -1.98 -6.69 -5.05
CA THR A 85 -2.26 -7.67 -3.99
C THR A 85 -2.42 -9.08 -4.55
N ALA A 86 -3.12 -9.25 -5.68
CA ALA A 86 -3.28 -10.54 -6.33
C ALA A 86 -1.92 -11.12 -6.79
N LEU A 87 -1.09 -10.32 -7.45
CA LEU A 87 0.26 -10.72 -7.84
C LEU A 87 1.13 -11.03 -6.62
N GLY A 88 1.09 -10.18 -5.60
CA GLY A 88 1.80 -10.39 -4.34
C GLY A 88 1.39 -11.68 -3.66
N TYR A 89 0.08 -12.00 -3.64
CA TYR A 89 -0.44 -13.24 -3.09
C TYR A 89 0.02 -14.47 -3.88
N LEU A 90 -0.05 -14.40 -5.21
CA LEU A 90 0.43 -15.51 -6.06
C LEU A 90 1.90 -15.80 -5.83
N ILE A 91 2.75 -14.78 -5.80
CA ILE A 91 4.18 -14.93 -5.53
C ILE A 91 4.40 -15.49 -4.11
N ALA A 92 3.68 -14.95 -3.11
CA ALA A 92 3.78 -15.42 -1.73
C ALA A 92 3.37 -16.88 -1.59
N PHE A 93 2.27 -17.29 -2.24
CA PHE A 93 1.79 -18.66 -2.26
C PHE A 93 2.81 -19.61 -2.89
N VAL A 94 3.35 -19.26 -4.07
CA VAL A 94 4.37 -20.07 -4.74
C VAL A 94 5.61 -20.22 -3.86
N VAL A 95 6.09 -19.14 -3.25
CA VAL A 95 7.30 -19.18 -2.41
C VAL A 95 7.09 -19.95 -1.12
N THR A 96 5.88 -19.92 -0.52
CA THR A 96 5.62 -20.54 0.79
C THR A 96 5.03 -21.95 0.72
N ARG A 97 4.20 -22.23 -0.29
CA ARG A 97 3.36 -23.45 -0.36
C ARG A 97 3.73 -24.41 -1.48
N THR A 98 4.69 -24.07 -2.33
CA THR A 98 5.10 -24.97 -3.40
C THR A 98 6.60 -25.33 -3.29
N GLU A 99 7.02 -26.39 -3.93
CA GLU A 99 8.42 -26.83 -3.95
C GLU A 99 9.15 -26.51 -5.28
N VAL A 100 8.92 -25.29 -5.78
CA VAL A 100 9.54 -24.85 -7.03
C VAL A 100 11.05 -24.66 -6.81
N PRO A 101 11.93 -25.20 -7.68
CA PRO A 101 13.39 -25.13 -7.50
C PRO A 101 13.96 -23.71 -7.46
N ALA A 102 13.28 -22.73 -8.05
CA ALA A 102 13.71 -21.33 -8.13
C ALA A 102 13.13 -20.40 -7.03
N LYS A 103 12.62 -20.93 -5.91
CA LYS A 103 11.99 -20.13 -4.82
C LYS A 103 12.85 -18.96 -4.36
N ARG A 104 14.17 -19.21 -4.16
CA ARG A 104 15.10 -18.18 -3.69
C ARG A 104 15.26 -17.07 -4.71
N THR A 105 15.39 -17.42 -5.98
CA THR A 105 15.48 -16.44 -7.07
C THR A 105 14.19 -15.64 -7.21
N LEU A 106 13.03 -16.31 -7.17
CA LEU A 106 11.73 -15.65 -7.22
C LEU A 106 11.57 -14.66 -6.06
N HIS A 107 11.95 -15.05 -4.84
CA HIS A 107 11.95 -14.16 -3.69
C HIS A 107 12.85 -12.94 -3.91
N LEU A 108 14.10 -13.14 -4.33
CA LEU A 108 15.05 -12.05 -4.54
C LEU A 108 14.56 -11.07 -5.62
N VAL A 109 14.11 -11.60 -6.76
CA VAL A 109 13.57 -10.77 -7.87
C VAL A 109 12.34 -9.99 -7.41
N SER A 110 11.46 -10.62 -6.62
CA SER A 110 10.25 -9.95 -6.11
C SER A 110 10.54 -8.82 -5.12
N VAL A 111 11.64 -8.86 -4.39
CA VAL A 111 12.02 -7.83 -3.41
C VAL A 111 12.91 -6.74 -4.02
N LEU A 112 13.58 -7.04 -5.14
CA LEU A 112 14.52 -6.13 -5.81
C LEU A 112 13.97 -4.70 -6.02
N PRO A 113 12.69 -4.48 -6.44
CA PRO A 113 12.17 -3.14 -6.64
C PRO A 113 12.09 -2.28 -5.37
N ILE A 114 12.04 -2.88 -4.17
CA ILE A 114 12.01 -2.12 -2.90
C ILE A 114 13.33 -1.38 -2.66
N ILE A 115 14.45 -1.96 -3.11
CA ILE A 115 15.79 -1.40 -2.92
C ILE A 115 16.02 -0.24 -3.88
N SER A 116 15.29 -0.21 -5.00
CA SER A 116 15.44 0.82 -6.03
C SER A 116 14.74 2.12 -5.64
N PRO A 117 15.38 3.29 -5.74
CA PRO A 117 14.70 4.56 -5.56
C PRO A 117 13.49 4.71 -6.51
N PRO A 118 12.35 5.28 -6.06
CA PRO A 118 11.13 5.35 -6.87
C PRO A 118 11.30 6.02 -8.24
N PHE A 119 12.16 7.04 -8.34
CA PHE A 119 12.43 7.73 -9.61
C PHE A 119 13.16 6.84 -10.62
N VAL A 120 14.02 5.93 -10.16
CA VAL A 120 14.75 4.99 -11.03
C VAL A 120 13.78 4.04 -11.71
N THR A 121 12.77 3.55 -10.96
CA THR A 121 11.71 2.70 -11.52
C THR A 121 10.92 3.45 -12.62
N ALA A 122 10.57 4.71 -12.37
CA ALA A 122 9.86 5.53 -13.36
C ALA A 122 10.70 5.77 -14.63
N VAL A 123 11.97 6.15 -14.46
CA VAL A 123 12.92 6.36 -15.58
C VAL A 123 13.13 5.05 -16.35
N SER A 124 13.29 3.92 -15.66
CA SER A 124 13.44 2.60 -16.30
C SER A 124 12.25 2.23 -17.15
N ILE A 125 11.02 2.50 -16.67
CA ILE A 125 9.80 2.28 -17.45
C ILE A 125 9.78 3.15 -18.70
N LEU A 126 10.17 4.42 -18.60
CA LEU A 126 10.24 5.31 -19.75
C LEU A 126 11.31 4.87 -20.77
N LEU A 127 12.47 4.40 -20.31
CA LEU A 127 13.53 3.88 -21.18
C LEU A 127 13.14 2.56 -21.86
N LEU A 128 12.35 1.72 -21.18
CA LEU A 128 11.91 0.45 -21.75
C LEU A 128 10.68 0.61 -22.67
N PHE A 129 9.68 1.37 -22.23
CA PHE A 129 8.35 1.43 -22.84
C PHE A 129 7.97 2.82 -23.36
N GLY A 130 8.85 3.81 -23.33
CA GLY A 130 8.63 5.13 -23.91
C GLY A 130 8.58 5.08 -25.45
N PHE A 131 8.37 6.21 -26.12
CA PHE A 131 8.24 6.29 -27.60
C PHE A 131 9.41 5.64 -28.35
N ASN A 132 10.65 5.79 -27.86
CA ASN A 132 11.84 5.16 -28.41
C ASN A 132 12.40 4.07 -27.47
N GLY A 133 11.53 3.48 -26.64
CA GLY A 133 11.94 2.50 -25.65
C GLY A 133 12.46 1.21 -26.26
N LEU A 134 13.36 0.55 -25.53
CA LEU A 134 13.97 -0.70 -25.98
C LEU A 134 12.93 -1.79 -26.31
N VAL A 135 11.89 -1.93 -25.48
CA VAL A 135 10.82 -2.90 -25.71
C VAL A 135 9.86 -2.43 -26.80
N THR A 136 9.47 -1.16 -26.79
CA THR A 136 8.53 -0.58 -27.75
C THR A 136 9.06 -0.69 -29.18
N ARG A 137 10.37 -0.54 -29.37
CA ARG A 137 11.02 -0.66 -30.69
C ARG A 137 10.95 -2.08 -31.26
N HIS A 138 10.93 -3.10 -30.42
CA HIS A 138 10.94 -4.51 -30.84
C HIS A 138 9.55 -5.16 -30.83
N VAL A 139 8.56 -4.49 -30.27
CA VAL A 139 7.18 -4.99 -30.11
C VAL A 139 6.22 -4.02 -30.76
N PRO A 140 5.92 -4.17 -32.08
CA PRO A 140 5.16 -3.19 -32.86
C PRO A 140 3.78 -2.83 -32.30
N TRP A 141 3.05 -3.80 -31.72
CA TRP A 141 1.73 -3.56 -31.13
C TRP A 141 1.77 -2.73 -29.82
N LEU A 142 2.94 -2.58 -29.20
CA LEU A 142 3.16 -1.65 -28.08
C LEU A 142 3.50 -0.22 -28.56
N ALA A 143 3.93 -0.05 -29.80
CA ALA A 143 4.29 1.26 -30.34
C ALA A 143 3.10 2.23 -30.40
N ASP A 144 1.89 1.71 -30.65
CA ASP A 144 0.65 2.48 -30.66
C ASP A 144 0.06 2.73 -29.27
N SER A 145 0.57 2.06 -28.25
CA SER A 145 0.09 2.21 -26.88
C SER A 145 1.01 3.14 -26.09
N SER A 146 0.58 4.40 -25.92
CA SER A 146 1.32 5.34 -25.06
C SER A 146 1.42 4.83 -23.63
N ILE A 147 2.67 4.67 -23.14
CA ILE A 147 2.94 4.39 -21.72
C ILE A 147 2.81 5.66 -20.85
N TYR A 148 2.72 6.82 -21.49
CA TYR A 148 2.57 8.08 -20.78
C TYR A 148 1.16 8.23 -20.17
N GLY A 149 1.07 8.90 -19.03
CA GLY A 149 -0.19 9.12 -18.33
C GLY A 149 -0.63 7.92 -17.48
N PHE A 150 -1.91 7.63 -17.47
CA PHE A 150 -2.55 6.67 -16.57
C PHE A 150 -1.91 5.27 -16.60
N ARG A 151 -1.61 4.73 -17.78
CA ARG A 151 -1.04 3.38 -17.95
C ARG A 151 0.35 3.26 -17.34
N GLY A 152 1.23 4.22 -17.59
CA GLY A 152 2.58 4.23 -17.03
C GLY A 152 2.59 4.42 -15.53
N VAL A 153 1.67 5.23 -15.01
CA VAL A 153 1.48 5.39 -13.57
C VAL A 153 1.06 4.05 -12.95
N VAL A 154 0.06 3.36 -13.50
CA VAL A 154 -0.38 2.06 -13.00
C VAL A 154 0.77 1.04 -13.02
N LEU A 155 1.51 0.94 -14.13
CA LEU A 155 2.63 0.01 -14.26
C LEU A 155 3.75 0.30 -13.24
N SER A 156 4.15 1.57 -13.13
CA SER A 156 5.16 2.02 -12.17
C SER A 156 4.75 1.68 -10.73
N GLN A 157 3.48 1.91 -10.42
CA GLN A 157 2.91 1.65 -9.13
C GLN A 157 2.81 0.15 -8.81
N LEU A 158 2.43 -0.68 -9.79
CA LEU A 158 2.44 -2.14 -9.64
C LEU A 158 3.83 -2.65 -9.30
N LEU A 159 4.86 -2.21 -10.02
CA LEU A 159 6.24 -2.61 -9.74
C LEU A 159 6.71 -2.20 -8.34
N THR A 160 6.29 -1.03 -7.87
CA THR A 160 6.67 -0.51 -6.55
C THR A 160 5.94 -1.20 -5.40
N PHE A 161 4.64 -1.50 -5.55
CA PHE A 161 3.79 -1.94 -4.44
C PHE A 161 3.50 -3.44 -4.39
N THR A 162 3.64 -4.15 -5.52
CA THR A 162 3.55 -5.62 -5.52
C THR A 162 4.54 -6.29 -4.55
N PRO A 163 5.81 -5.85 -4.45
CA PRO A 163 6.74 -6.37 -3.45
C PRO A 163 6.27 -6.17 -2.00
N ILE A 164 5.65 -5.04 -1.69
CA ILE A 164 5.14 -4.74 -0.35
C ILE A 164 3.97 -5.67 -0.01
N ALA A 165 3.02 -5.84 -0.95
CA ALA A 165 1.94 -6.80 -0.81
C ALA A 165 2.48 -8.24 -0.65
N TYR A 166 3.47 -8.62 -1.46
CA TYR A 166 4.14 -9.92 -1.39
C TYR A 166 4.73 -10.19 -0.01
N LEU A 167 5.52 -9.28 0.55
CA LEU A 167 6.16 -9.47 1.86
C LEU A 167 5.12 -9.56 2.97
N SER A 168 4.10 -8.72 2.95
CA SER A 168 2.99 -8.76 3.91
C SER A 168 2.26 -10.11 3.85
N LEU A 169 1.89 -10.55 2.65
CA LEU A 169 1.14 -11.80 2.43
C LEU A 169 1.97 -13.05 2.66
N ARG A 170 3.28 -12.99 2.39
CA ARG A 170 4.21 -14.05 2.77
C ARG A 170 4.21 -14.27 4.28
N GLY A 171 4.25 -13.19 5.09
CA GLY A 171 4.15 -13.29 6.55
C GLY A 171 2.83 -13.93 6.99
N VAL A 172 1.71 -13.53 6.38
CA VAL A 172 0.39 -14.12 6.64
C VAL A 172 0.38 -15.62 6.31
N LEU A 173 0.82 -16.01 5.11
CA LEU A 173 0.85 -17.42 4.72
C LEU A 173 1.77 -18.26 5.60
N GLN A 174 2.90 -17.70 6.05
CA GLN A 174 3.80 -18.40 6.99
C GLN A 174 3.20 -18.57 8.39
N SER A 175 2.26 -17.73 8.81
CA SER A 175 1.58 -17.84 10.10
C SER A 175 0.44 -18.86 10.12
N ILE A 176 -0.05 -19.28 8.95
CA ILE A 176 -1.07 -20.34 8.84
C ILE A 176 -0.40 -21.68 9.04
N ASP A 177 -0.91 -22.44 10.03
CA ASP A 177 -0.41 -23.78 10.34
C ASP A 177 -0.62 -24.74 9.17
N THR A 178 0.46 -25.35 8.69
CA THR A 178 0.45 -26.32 7.60
C THR A 178 -0.30 -27.60 7.95
N THR A 179 -0.43 -27.91 9.23
CA THR A 179 -1.20 -29.11 9.69
C THR A 179 -2.65 -29.06 9.24
N LEU A 180 -3.24 -27.88 9.05
CA LEU A 180 -4.59 -27.73 8.52
C LEU A 180 -4.69 -28.17 7.04
N GLU A 181 -3.66 -27.87 6.26
CA GLU A 181 -3.57 -28.33 4.86
C GLU A 181 -3.34 -29.83 4.79
N ASP A 182 -2.44 -30.36 5.65
CA ASP A 182 -2.17 -31.80 5.76
C ASP A 182 -3.42 -32.58 6.20
N ALA A 183 -4.18 -32.07 7.16
CA ALA A 183 -5.46 -32.65 7.57
C ALA A 183 -6.47 -32.70 6.41
N SER A 184 -6.53 -31.62 5.60
CA SER A 184 -7.39 -31.57 4.41
C SER A 184 -6.99 -32.66 3.37
N PHE A 185 -5.68 -32.85 3.13
CA PHE A 185 -5.18 -33.88 2.24
C PHE A 185 -5.49 -35.30 2.78
N ASN A 186 -5.35 -35.52 4.08
CA ASN A 186 -5.68 -36.79 4.72
C ASN A 186 -7.19 -37.15 4.63
N LEU A 187 -8.04 -36.12 4.54
CA LEU A 187 -9.48 -36.27 4.26
C LEU A 187 -9.81 -36.46 2.77
N GLY A 188 -8.79 -36.57 1.90
CA GLY A 188 -8.96 -36.81 0.47
C GLY A 188 -9.22 -35.57 -0.37
N ALA A 189 -9.02 -34.37 0.17
CA ALA A 189 -9.18 -33.15 -0.60
C ALA A 189 -8.06 -33.00 -1.64
N SER A 190 -8.41 -32.49 -2.83
CA SER A 190 -7.42 -32.13 -3.85
C SER A 190 -6.70 -30.83 -3.47
N ARG A 191 -5.54 -30.56 -4.09
CA ARG A 191 -4.79 -29.30 -3.89
C ARG A 191 -5.64 -28.06 -4.11
N TRP A 192 -6.51 -28.08 -5.12
CA TRP A 192 -7.43 -26.96 -5.40
C TRP A 192 -8.50 -26.81 -4.32
N GLN A 193 -9.04 -27.91 -3.81
CA GLN A 193 -10.00 -27.88 -2.71
C GLN A 193 -9.36 -27.37 -1.42
N THR A 194 -8.16 -27.83 -1.07
CA THR A 194 -7.39 -27.32 0.07
C THR A 194 -7.12 -25.82 -0.08
N PHE A 195 -6.65 -25.38 -1.24
CA PHE A 195 -6.43 -23.96 -1.51
C PHE A 195 -7.69 -23.12 -1.31
N THR A 196 -8.80 -23.51 -1.94
CA THR A 196 -10.03 -22.70 -1.94
C THR A 196 -10.83 -22.78 -0.64
N ARG A 197 -10.74 -23.89 0.10
CA ARG A 197 -11.55 -24.12 1.32
C ARG A 197 -10.77 -23.90 2.62
N VAL A 198 -9.43 -23.95 2.59
CA VAL A 198 -8.59 -23.82 3.78
C VAL A 198 -7.67 -22.61 3.65
N THR A 199 -6.71 -22.64 2.71
CA THR A 199 -5.63 -21.64 2.65
C THR A 199 -6.16 -20.24 2.30
N LEU A 200 -6.98 -20.13 1.26
CA LEU A 200 -7.51 -18.84 0.80
C LEU A 200 -8.43 -18.18 1.85
N PRO A 201 -9.43 -18.87 2.44
CA PRO A 201 -10.27 -18.26 3.48
C PRO A 201 -9.48 -17.81 4.72
N LEU A 202 -8.50 -18.60 5.17
CA LEU A 202 -7.66 -18.24 6.31
C LEU A 202 -6.74 -17.03 6.00
N SER A 203 -6.36 -16.84 4.74
CA SER A 203 -5.53 -15.70 4.31
C SER A 203 -6.34 -14.44 3.98
N LEU A 204 -7.68 -14.49 3.86
CA LEU A 204 -8.52 -13.34 3.49
C LEU A 204 -8.32 -12.10 4.36
N PRO A 205 -8.23 -12.19 5.71
CA PRO A 205 -7.96 -11.01 6.53
C PRO A 205 -6.62 -10.35 6.18
N GLY A 206 -5.61 -11.18 5.90
CA GLY A 206 -4.30 -10.71 5.46
C GLY A 206 -4.32 -10.10 4.06
N ILE A 207 -5.08 -10.68 3.14
CA ILE A 207 -5.28 -10.12 1.78
C ILE A 207 -5.96 -8.75 1.86
N ALA A 208 -7.02 -8.63 2.67
CA ALA A 208 -7.69 -7.35 2.89
C ALA A 208 -6.74 -6.31 3.50
N GLY A 209 -5.93 -6.71 4.48
CA GLY A 209 -4.90 -5.85 5.08
C GLY A 209 -3.86 -5.38 4.06
N ALA A 210 -3.31 -6.28 3.27
CA ALA A 210 -2.35 -5.96 2.22
C ALA A 210 -2.95 -5.03 1.14
N PHE A 211 -4.19 -5.30 0.71
CA PHE A 211 -4.93 -4.43 -0.20
C PHE A 211 -5.07 -3.01 0.37
N LEU A 212 -5.50 -2.88 1.63
CA LEU A 212 -5.67 -1.57 2.28
C LEU A 212 -4.36 -0.79 2.39
N VAL A 213 -3.24 -1.47 2.68
CA VAL A 213 -1.91 -0.82 2.73
C VAL A 213 -1.55 -0.28 1.35
N VAL A 214 -1.68 -1.07 0.29
CA VAL A 214 -1.39 -0.65 -1.07
C VAL A 214 -2.34 0.45 -1.54
N PHE A 215 -3.63 0.34 -1.29
CA PHE A 215 -4.66 1.31 -1.66
C PHE A 215 -4.47 2.67 -0.97
N LYS A 216 -4.26 2.65 0.36
CA LYS A 216 -4.10 3.86 1.18
C LYS A 216 -2.92 4.72 0.73
N ASP A 217 -1.79 4.11 0.40
CA ASP A 217 -0.60 4.85 -0.03
C ASP A 217 -0.82 5.57 -1.37
N LYS A 218 -1.79 5.10 -2.18
CA LYS A 218 -2.16 5.71 -3.46
C LYS A 218 -3.14 6.86 -3.31
N ALA A 219 -4.07 6.77 -2.40
CA ALA A 219 -5.03 7.86 -2.15
C ALA A 219 -4.33 9.17 -1.71
N LYS A 220 -3.09 9.11 -1.23
CA LYS A 220 -2.29 10.30 -0.85
C LYS A 220 -1.68 11.05 -2.03
N MET A 221 -1.64 10.47 -3.23
CA MET A 221 -1.00 11.09 -4.41
C MET A 221 -1.95 11.95 -5.27
N LEU A 222 -3.12 12.30 -4.74
CA LEU A 222 -4.14 13.10 -5.40
C LEU A 222 -3.66 14.39 -6.10
N PRO A 223 -2.68 15.16 -5.60
CA PRO A 223 -2.34 16.45 -6.22
C PRO A 223 -1.32 16.38 -7.34
N ILE A 224 -0.71 15.23 -7.65
CA ILE A 224 0.45 15.16 -8.55
C ILE A 224 0.05 14.93 -10.02
N TYR A 225 -1.19 14.51 -10.29
CA TYR A 225 -1.68 14.14 -11.63
C TYR A 225 -2.85 15.00 -12.13
N ALA A 226 -3.03 16.19 -11.54
CA ALA A 226 -4.00 17.18 -11.97
C ALA A 226 -3.45 18.07 -13.10
#